data_db9651049033b6b1516d54552b0b7b39
#
_entry.id   db9651049033b6b1516d54552b0b7b39
#
_cell.length_a   1.000
_cell.length_b   1.000
_cell.length_c   1.000
_cell.angle_alpha   90.00
_cell.angle_beta   90.00
_cell.angle_gamma   90.00
#
_symmetry.space_group_name_H-M   'P 1'
#
loop_
_entity.id
_entity.type
_entity.pdbx_description
1 polymer ?
#
loop_
_entity_poly.entity_id
_entity_poly.type
_entity_poly.pdbx_seq_one_letter_code
_entity_poly.pdbx_strand_id
1 'polypeptide(L)'
;DAQGDAAVAGQIDLLMKDAEGGLHIVDFKRTPGDLSPEAFSFGKRFLNDLPLNDHYKYSLQLQLYAIMLELQTGEPVRSMRLMQVHPELDEARIIETTDMREHATELLRGVGVPL
;
A
#
# COMPACT_ATOMS: atom_id res chain seq x y z
N ASP A 1 18.15 -10.47 4.75
CA ASP A 1 17.88 -10.37 4.73
C ASP A 1 17.70 -10.50 4.77
N ALA A 2 17.99 -10.74 4.52
CA ALA A 2 17.50 -10.71 4.50
C ALA A 2 17.25 -10.69 4.88
N GLN A 3 17.38 -10.78 5.05
CA GLN A 3 16.95 -10.53 5.47
C GLN A 3 16.31 -10.16 6.06
N GLY A 4 16.04 -10.09 6.07
CA GLY A 4 15.27 -9.65 6.36
C GLY A 4 14.86 -9.32 7.14
N ASP A 5 14.81 -9.35 7.16
CA ASP A 5 14.33 -8.76 7.92
C ASP A 5 13.26 -8.18 8.09
N ALA A 6 12.70 -8.57 7.90
CA ALA A 6 11.64 -7.65 7.78
C ALA A 6 10.75 -7.71 8.97
N ALA A 7 10.75 -6.63 9.67
CA ALA A 7 9.86 -6.45 10.78
C ALA A 7 8.40 -6.41 10.32
N VAL A 8 8.17 -6.10 9.07
CA VAL A 8 6.84 -6.11 8.49
C VAL A 8 6.70 -7.34 7.61
N ALA A 9 5.82 -8.23 7.99
CA ALA A 9 5.52 -9.40 7.19
C ALA A 9 4.70 -8.95 5.99
N GLY A 10 5.26 -9.11 4.81
CA GLY A 10 4.56 -8.75 3.60
C GLY A 10 5.51 -8.73 2.44
N GLN A 11 4.95 -8.65 1.27
CA GLN A 11 5.72 -8.66 0.05
C GLN A 11 5.38 -7.45 -0.79
N ILE A 12 6.43 -6.84 -1.34
CA ILE A 12 6.29 -5.83 -2.37
C ILE A 12 6.49 -6.56 -3.68
N ASP A 13 5.45 -6.55 -4.52
CA ASP A 13 5.50 -7.30 -5.79
C ASP A 13 6.49 -6.70 -6.77
N LEU A 14 6.55 -5.38 -6.84
CA LEU A 14 7.47 -4.69 -7.72
C LEU A 14 7.97 -3.42 -7.06
N LEU A 15 9.28 -3.29 -6.98
CA LEU A 15 9.93 -2.11 -6.43
C LEU A 15 10.86 -1.54 -7.49
N MET A 16 10.68 -0.27 -7.81
CA MET A 16 11.51 0.42 -8.79
C MET A 16 12.17 1.62 -8.16
N LYS A 17 13.37 1.94 -8.64
CA LYS A 17 14.11 3.10 -8.17
C LYS A 17 14.32 4.05 -9.34
N ASP A 18 13.98 5.32 -9.15
CA ASP A 18 14.19 6.30 -10.22
C ASP A 18 15.64 6.83 -10.20
N ALA A 19 15.96 7.68 -11.16
CA ALA A 19 17.33 8.18 -11.33
C ALA A 19 17.83 8.98 -10.12
N GLU A 20 16.92 9.51 -9.32
CA GLU A 20 17.25 10.33 -8.15
C GLU A 20 17.21 9.53 -6.85
N GLY A 21 17.00 8.23 -6.93
CA GLY A 21 16.94 7.36 -5.77
C GLY A 21 15.57 7.17 -5.16
N GLY A 22 14.55 7.85 -5.69
CA GLY A 22 13.19 7.69 -5.20
C GLY A 22 12.61 6.32 -5.53
N LEU A 23 11.79 5.80 -4.64
CA LEU A 23 11.25 4.45 -4.76
C LEU A 23 9.80 4.48 -5.23
N HIS A 24 9.43 3.50 -6.02
CA HIS A 24 8.09 3.34 -6.56
C HIS A 24 7.63 1.93 -6.32
N ILE A 25 6.47 1.77 -5.70
CA ILE A 25 5.93 0.48 -5.33
C ILE A 25 4.71 0.18 -6.18
N VAL A 26 4.67 -1.03 -6.75
CA VAL A 26 3.48 -1.54 -7.43
C VAL A 26 3.11 -2.86 -6.80
N ASP A 27 1.84 -3.01 -6.46
CA ASP A 27 1.30 -4.23 -5.90
C ASP A 27 0.26 -4.78 -6.87
N PHE A 28 0.42 -6.05 -7.27
CA PHE A 28 -0.48 -6.68 -8.22
C PHE A 28 -1.66 -7.31 -7.48
N LYS A 29 -2.87 -7.02 -7.96
CA LYS A 29 -4.10 -7.60 -7.41
C LYS A 29 -4.83 -8.36 -8.49
N ARG A 30 -5.05 -9.65 -8.26
CA ARG A 30 -5.75 -10.50 -9.21
C ARG A 30 -7.20 -10.67 -8.76
N THR A 31 -8.03 -9.70 -9.11
CA THR A 31 -9.44 -9.69 -8.72
C THR A 31 -10.23 -8.91 -9.77
N PRO A 32 -11.48 -9.29 -10.07
CA PRO A 32 -12.32 -8.50 -10.96
C PRO A 32 -13.06 -7.37 -10.24
N GLY A 33 -12.98 -7.29 -8.92
CA GLY A 33 -13.75 -6.35 -8.13
C GLY A 33 -13.35 -4.90 -8.32
N ASP A 34 -14.14 -4.01 -7.77
CA ASP A 34 -13.87 -2.58 -7.84
C ASP A 34 -12.90 -2.20 -6.73
N LEU A 35 -11.70 -1.73 -7.10
CA LEU A 35 -10.67 -1.29 -6.16
C LEU A 35 -10.58 0.22 -6.05
N SER A 36 -11.60 0.95 -6.52
CA SER A 36 -11.61 2.41 -6.39
C SER A 36 -11.97 2.84 -4.97
N PRO A 37 -11.65 4.10 -4.60
CA PRO A 37 -12.03 4.62 -3.28
C PRO A 37 -13.54 4.63 -3.06
N GLU A 38 -14.34 4.71 -4.13
CA GLU A 38 -15.79 4.76 -4.07
C GLU A 38 -16.44 3.41 -4.03
N ALA A 39 -15.66 2.32 -4.03
CA ALA A 39 -16.22 0.98 -4.08
C ALA A 39 -17.15 0.72 -2.90
N PHE A 40 -18.31 0.14 -3.21
CA PHE A 40 -19.29 -0.21 -2.19
C PHE A 40 -18.74 -1.31 -1.27
N SER A 41 -18.94 -1.12 0.03
CA SER A 41 -18.54 -2.11 1.02
C SER A 41 -19.72 -2.46 1.89
N PHE A 42 -20.05 -3.76 1.96
CA PHE A 42 -21.10 -4.23 2.83
C PHE A 42 -20.73 -3.98 4.29
N GLY A 43 -21.70 -3.45 5.05
CA GLY A 43 -21.50 -3.23 6.46
C GLY A 43 -20.79 -1.94 6.80
N LYS A 44 -20.39 -1.16 5.83
CA LYS A 44 -19.79 0.17 6.01
C LYS A 44 -18.94 0.28 7.28
N ARG A 45 -17.89 -0.49 7.33
CA ARG A 45 -16.97 -0.42 8.47
C ARG A 45 -16.02 0.73 8.31
N PHE A 46 -15.63 1.30 9.45
CA PHE A 46 -14.67 2.39 9.48
C PHE A 46 -13.57 2.06 10.47
N LEU A 47 -12.38 2.50 10.15
CA LEU A 47 -11.23 2.49 11.06
C LEU A 47 -10.75 3.92 11.15
N ASN A 48 -10.89 4.54 12.34
CA ASN A 48 -10.51 5.94 12.53
C ASN A 48 -11.14 6.84 11.44
N ASP A 49 -12.44 6.69 11.25
CA ASP A 49 -13.23 7.44 10.28
C ASP A 49 -12.92 7.15 8.81
N LEU A 50 -12.18 6.06 8.54
CA LEU A 50 -11.91 5.65 7.17
C LEU A 50 -12.81 4.51 6.76
N PRO A 51 -13.39 4.54 5.54
CA PRO A 51 -14.14 3.39 5.05
C PRO A 51 -13.21 2.20 4.86
N LEU A 52 -13.67 1.01 5.28
CA LEU A 52 -12.89 -0.21 5.15
C LEU A 52 -13.30 -0.99 3.90
N ASN A 53 -13.20 -0.36 2.73
CA ASN A 53 -13.27 -1.12 1.49
C ASN A 53 -11.86 -1.59 1.10
N ASP A 54 -11.77 -2.37 0.04
CA ASP A 54 -10.49 -2.93 -0.36
C ASP A 54 -9.48 -1.85 -0.76
N HIS A 55 -9.95 -0.77 -1.39
CA HIS A 55 -9.06 0.32 -1.76
C HIS A 55 -8.30 0.87 -0.55
N TYR A 56 -9.03 1.19 0.52
CA TYR A 56 -8.40 1.78 1.71
C TYR A 56 -7.55 0.77 2.46
N LYS A 57 -7.96 -0.49 2.50
CA LYS A 57 -7.14 -1.54 3.11
C LYS A 57 -5.81 -1.69 2.40
N TYR A 58 -5.85 -1.74 1.07
CA TYR A 58 -4.62 -1.89 0.29
C TYR A 58 -3.76 -0.63 0.35
N SER A 59 -4.39 0.55 0.32
CA SER A 59 -3.66 1.82 0.46
C SER A 59 -2.92 1.88 1.79
N LEU A 60 -3.59 1.49 2.87
CA LEU A 60 -2.96 1.47 4.20
C LEU A 60 -1.82 0.46 4.24
N GLN A 61 -2.03 -0.74 3.69
CA GLN A 61 -1.00 -1.78 3.66
C GLN A 61 0.25 -1.31 2.92
N LEU A 62 0.09 -0.70 1.75
CA LEU A 62 1.23 -0.20 0.99
C LEU A 62 1.91 0.96 1.71
N GLN A 63 1.14 1.81 2.37
CA GLN A 63 1.72 2.91 3.13
C GLN A 63 2.57 2.42 4.29
N LEU A 64 2.12 1.35 4.97
CA LEU A 64 2.92 0.75 6.03
C LEU A 64 4.25 0.22 5.48
N TYR A 65 4.20 -0.48 4.35
CA TYR A 65 5.42 -0.97 3.70
C TYR A 65 6.32 0.19 3.29
N ALA A 66 5.74 1.25 2.75
CA ALA A 66 6.51 2.42 2.29
C ALA A 66 7.30 3.05 3.45
N ILE A 67 6.64 3.24 4.60
CA ILE A 67 7.30 3.83 5.76
C ILE A 67 8.44 2.93 6.23
N MET A 68 8.21 1.63 6.33
CA MET A 68 9.25 0.70 6.76
C MET A 68 10.42 0.70 5.77
N LEU A 69 10.12 0.75 4.48
CA LEU A 69 11.15 0.79 3.45
C LEU A 69 11.96 2.07 3.51
N GLU A 70 11.29 3.20 3.74
CA GLU A 70 11.98 4.49 3.92
C GLU A 70 12.92 4.45 5.12
N LEU A 71 12.49 3.83 6.23
CA LEU A 71 13.32 3.69 7.41
C LEU A 71 14.54 2.82 7.15
N GLN A 72 14.38 1.77 6.35
CA GLN A 72 15.48 0.86 6.03
C GLN A 72 16.48 1.44 5.05
N THR A 73 16.00 2.17 4.06
CA THR A 73 16.82 2.60 2.93
C THR A 73 17.27 4.06 3.02
N GLY A 74 16.55 4.87 3.76
CA GLY A 74 16.77 6.32 3.75
C GLY A 74 16.26 7.01 2.49
N GLU A 75 15.63 6.28 1.58
CA GLU A 75 15.12 6.84 0.33
C GLU A 75 13.60 7.06 0.41
N PRO A 76 13.07 8.15 -0.18
CA PRO A 76 11.63 8.39 -0.14
C PRO A 76 10.88 7.47 -1.09
N VAL A 77 9.70 7.03 -0.69
CA VAL A 77 8.79 6.34 -1.58
C VAL A 77 7.90 7.41 -2.24
N ARG A 78 8.03 7.53 -3.55
CA ARG A 78 7.38 8.60 -4.32
C ARG A 78 6.03 8.19 -4.89
N SER A 79 5.80 6.91 -5.11
CA SER A 79 4.50 6.46 -5.61
C SER A 79 4.20 5.06 -5.10
N MET A 80 2.91 4.81 -4.93
CA MET A 80 2.38 3.51 -4.55
C MET A 80 1.14 3.27 -5.38
N ARG A 81 1.13 2.19 -6.14
CA ARG A 81 0.03 1.88 -7.06
C ARG A 81 -0.38 0.44 -6.94
N LEU A 82 -1.65 0.21 -7.20
CA LEU A 82 -2.18 -1.13 -7.40
C LEU A 82 -2.28 -1.37 -8.90
N MET A 83 -1.86 -2.55 -9.34
CA MET A 83 -2.10 -2.96 -10.72
C MET A 83 -3.05 -4.14 -10.69
N GLN A 84 -4.27 -3.89 -11.16
CA GLN A 84 -5.32 -4.89 -11.12
C GLN A 84 -5.35 -5.66 -12.43
N VAL A 85 -5.23 -6.97 -12.32
CA VAL A 85 -5.27 -7.86 -13.48
C VAL A 85 -6.22 -9.01 -13.18
N HIS A 86 -7.01 -9.41 -14.17
CA HIS A 86 -7.90 -10.56 -14.02
C HIS A 86 -8.42 -10.96 -15.40
N PRO A 87 -8.64 -12.27 -15.64
CA PRO A 87 -9.16 -12.70 -16.95
C PRO A 87 -10.49 -12.06 -17.35
N GLU A 88 -11.31 -11.63 -16.36
CA GLU A 88 -12.60 -10.97 -16.65
C GLU A 88 -12.45 -9.50 -16.98
N LEU A 89 -11.24 -8.92 -16.86
CA LEU A 89 -10.99 -7.53 -17.21
C LEU A 89 -10.38 -7.49 -18.61
N ASP A 90 -10.86 -6.56 -19.42
CA ASP A 90 -10.36 -6.42 -20.79
C ASP A 90 -8.90 -5.98 -20.81
N GLU A 91 -8.50 -5.18 -19.83
CA GLU A 91 -7.13 -4.70 -19.73
C GLU A 91 -6.79 -4.44 -18.27
N ALA A 92 -5.49 -4.38 -17.99
CA ALA A 92 -5.01 -4.07 -16.64
C ALA A 92 -5.42 -2.67 -16.23
N ARG A 93 -5.71 -2.48 -14.97
CA ARG A 93 -6.06 -1.18 -14.40
C ARG A 93 -5.00 -0.75 -13.42
N ILE A 94 -4.56 0.50 -13.53
CA ILE A 94 -3.63 1.08 -12.58
C ILE A 94 -4.43 1.99 -11.67
N ILE A 95 -4.32 1.76 -10.37
CA ILE A 95 -5.08 2.50 -9.37
C ILE A 95 -4.09 3.17 -8.42
N GLU A 96 -4.15 4.51 -8.37
CA GLU A 96 -3.35 5.25 -7.40
C GLU A 96 -3.92 5.00 -6.01
N THR A 97 -3.05 4.74 -5.05
CA THR A 97 -3.49 4.57 -3.66
C THR A 97 -3.81 5.93 -3.06
N THR A 98 -4.66 5.91 -2.04
CA THR A 98 -4.93 7.10 -1.24
C THR A 98 -3.81 7.31 -0.24
N ASP A 99 -3.43 8.55 0.00
CA ASP A 99 -2.40 8.87 1.00
C ASP A 99 -2.90 8.50 2.39
N MET A 100 -2.21 7.56 3.02
CA MET A 100 -2.57 7.03 4.33
C MET A 100 -1.43 7.21 5.34
N ARG A 101 -0.49 8.12 5.06
CA ARG A 101 0.72 8.25 5.88
C ARG A 101 0.40 8.56 7.34
N GLU A 102 -0.54 9.44 7.57
CA GLU A 102 -0.90 9.81 8.94
C GLU A 102 -1.44 8.60 9.72
N HIS A 103 -2.36 7.86 9.12
CA HIS A 103 -2.95 6.69 9.75
C HIS A 103 -1.91 5.58 9.96
N ALA A 104 -1.07 5.35 8.96
CA ALA A 104 -0.03 4.34 9.05
C ALA A 104 0.98 4.70 10.14
N THR A 105 1.34 5.97 10.24
CA THR A 105 2.27 6.44 11.26
C THR A 105 1.70 6.21 12.66
N GLU A 106 0.43 6.51 12.86
CA GLU A 106 -0.22 6.27 14.15
C GLU A 106 -0.22 4.78 14.52
N LEU A 107 -0.53 3.91 13.54
CA LEU A 107 -0.52 2.47 13.79
C LEU A 107 0.87 1.98 14.16
N LEU A 108 1.90 2.42 13.44
CA LEU A 108 3.26 2.00 13.72
C LEU A 108 3.74 2.48 15.08
N ARG A 109 3.42 3.72 15.44
CA ARG A 109 3.74 4.23 16.78
C ARG A 109 3.04 3.43 17.85
N GLY A 110 1.79 3.05 17.61
CA GLY A 110 0.99 2.27 18.55
C GLY A 110 1.57 0.91 18.85
N VAL A 111 2.34 0.33 17.91
CA VAL A 111 3.01 -0.96 18.12
C VAL A 111 4.49 -0.78 18.45
N GLY A 112 4.93 0.43 18.74
CA GLY A 112 6.27 0.67 19.28
C GLY A 112 7.34 1.02 18.25
N VAL A 113 6.98 1.30 17.01
CA VAL A 113 7.97 1.74 16.02
C VAL A 113 8.30 3.22 16.28
N PRO A 114 9.57 3.57 16.48
CA PRO A 114 9.93 4.97 16.75
C PRO A 114 9.92 5.76 15.45
N LEU A 115 8.98 6.66 15.36
CA LEU A 115 8.83 7.54 14.19
C LEU A 115 8.88 9.00 14.61
#